data_f4c8d4d255377f09c7ed90eb633bc8df
#
_entry.id   f4c8d4d255377f09c7ed90eb633bc8df
#
_cell.length_a   1.000
_cell.length_b   1.000
_cell.length_c   1.000
_cell.angle_alpha   90.00
_cell.angle_beta   90.00
_cell.angle_gamma   90.00
#
_symmetry.space_group_name_H-M   'P 1'
#
loop_
_entity.id
_entity.type
_entity.pdbx_description
1 polymer ?
#
loop_
_entity_poly.entity_id
_entity_poly.type
_entity_poly.pdbx_seq_one_letter_code
_entity_poly.pdbx_strand_id
1 'polypeptide(L)'
;MKKAEQNNIAYREAVHLLPLGAGFVMASSADLRAALGMSAAVFVATLLSAIVISGLRKVIPNRFHLPIYLLIITLFVSVIEVVMETYFPIVVNMLGAHLAALSVSAVPYRDAEDVAGSNPERTAVKTALETGGLFTLIMVICALIRETLGNGSLWGISIPILQDYRVSALTGAFGGYLILAVVFAAIRSVKWKFTAKKEGEAR
;
A
#
# COMPACT_ATOMS: atom_id res chain seq x y z
N MET A 1 17.80 18.88 -14.83
CA MET A 1 16.40 18.94 -15.25
C MET A 1 15.82 17.55 -15.54
N LYS A 2 16.38 16.69 -16.40
CA LYS A 2 15.84 15.34 -16.73
C LYS A 2 15.58 14.41 -15.54
N LYS A 3 16.41 14.42 -14.48
CA LYS A 3 16.25 13.56 -13.30
C LYS A 3 15.08 13.96 -12.39
N ALA A 4 14.77 15.25 -12.29
CA ALA A 4 13.63 15.75 -11.53
C ALA A 4 12.29 15.49 -12.26
N GLU A 5 12.32 15.50 -13.58
CA GLU A 5 11.18 15.21 -14.44
C GLU A 5 10.85 13.71 -14.44
N GLN A 6 11.87 12.85 -14.45
CA GLN A 6 11.75 11.40 -14.37
C GLN A 6 11.21 10.93 -13.00
N ASN A 7 11.65 11.54 -11.89
CA ASN A 7 11.09 11.31 -10.56
C ASN A 7 9.62 11.77 -10.46
N ASN A 8 9.24 12.86 -11.14
CA ASN A 8 7.85 13.31 -11.16
C ASN A 8 6.94 12.37 -11.96
N ILE A 9 7.43 11.75 -13.03
CA ILE A 9 6.67 10.80 -13.84
C ILE A 9 6.45 9.50 -13.08
N ALA A 10 7.51 8.90 -12.50
CA ALA A 10 7.41 7.68 -11.69
C ALA A 10 6.51 7.87 -10.47
N TYR A 11 6.59 9.01 -9.78
CA TYR A 11 5.71 9.33 -8.67
C TYR A 11 4.25 9.57 -9.11
N ARG A 12 4.02 10.17 -10.29
CA ARG A 12 2.66 10.33 -10.86
C ARG A 12 2.03 8.98 -11.19
N GLU A 13 2.79 8.08 -11.79
CA GLU A 13 2.31 6.73 -12.12
C GLU A 13 2.08 5.91 -10.85
N ALA A 14 2.97 5.99 -9.84
CA ALA A 14 2.78 5.34 -8.56
C ALA A 14 1.46 5.75 -7.87
N VAL A 15 1.16 7.05 -7.86
CA VAL A 15 -0.10 7.56 -7.28
C VAL A 15 -1.34 7.08 -8.05
N HIS A 16 -1.26 6.86 -9.37
CA HIS A 16 -2.40 6.40 -10.16
C HIS A 16 -2.67 4.89 -10.05
N LEU A 17 -1.66 4.08 -9.73
CA LEU A 17 -1.77 2.62 -9.69
C LEU A 17 -1.86 2.06 -8.26
N LEU A 18 -1.48 2.84 -7.24
CA LEU A 18 -1.74 2.50 -5.84
C LEU A 18 -3.21 2.14 -5.55
N PRO A 19 -4.24 2.80 -6.14
CA PRO A 19 -5.64 2.42 -5.94
C PRO A 19 -5.97 1.00 -6.36
N LEU A 20 -5.38 0.52 -7.45
CA LEU A 20 -5.66 -0.82 -7.99
C LEU A 20 -5.09 -1.93 -7.11
N GLY A 21 -3.89 -1.74 -6.56
CA GLY A 21 -3.29 -2.67 -5.61
C GLY A 21 -3.85 -2.54 -4.19
N ALA A 22 -4.14 -1.31 -3.77
CA ALA A 22 -4.66 -1.01 -2.43
C ALA A 22 -6.10 -1.49 -2.23
N GLY A 23 -6.92 -1.53 -3.30
CA GLY A 23 -8.32 -1.96 -3.21
C GLY A 23 -8.49 -3.33 -2.59
N PHE A 24 -7.64 -4.28 -2.96
CA PHE A 24 -7.66 -5.62 -2.41
C PHE A 24 -7.32 -5.66 -0.91
N VAL A 25 -6.30 -4.92 -0.52
CA VAL A 25 -5.83 -4.83 0.86
C VAL A 25 -6.79 -4.03 1.73
N MET A 26 -7.49 -3.04 1.15
CA MET A 26 -8.52 -2.25 1.83
C MET A 26 -9.73 -3.07 2.25
N ALA A 27 -10.05 -4.15 1.55
CA ALA A 27 -11.17 -5.00 1.91
C ALA A 27 -11.00 -5.62 3.32
N SER A 28 -9.76 -5.87 3.75
CA SER A 28 -9.44 -6.48 5.05
C SER A 28 -9.27 -5.49 6.20
N SER A 29 -9.15 -4.18 5.95
CA SER A 29 -8.78 -3.18 6.95
C SER A 29 -9.98 -2.46 7.58
N ALA A 30 -10.94 -3.22 8.16
CA ALA A 30 -12.05 -2.64 8.91
C ALA A 30 -11.60 -2.02 10.25
N ASP A 31 -10.52 -2.54 10.82
CA ASP A 31 -9.94 -2.12 12.10
C ASP A 31 -8.53 -1.55 11.90
N LEU A 32 -8.20 -0.53 12.67
CA LEU A 32 -6.89 0.12 12.61
C LEU A 32 -5.73 -0.83 12.94
N ARG A 33 -5.94 -1.80 13.84
CA ARG A 33 -4.94 -2.82 14.18
C ARG A 33 -4.63 -3.73 12.99
N ALA A 34 -5.67 -4.19 12.30
CA ALA A 34 -5.53 -5.01 11.09
C ALA A 34 -4.86 -4.20 9.96
N ALA A 35 -5.24 -2.93 9.79
CA ALA A 35 -4.65 -2.05 8.79
C ALA A 35 -3.15 -1.80 9.03
N LEU A 36 -2.74 -1.60 10.28
CA LEU A 36 -1.33 -1.45 10.63
C LEU A 36 -0.55 -2.74 10.39
N GLY A 37 -1.08 -3.89 10.79
CA GLY A 37 -0.46 -5.18 10.51
C GLY A 37 -0.30 -5.43 9.02
N MET A 38 -1.34 -5.18 8.23
CA MET A 38 -1.29 -5.35 6.78
C MET A 38 -0.36 -4.37 6.10
N SER A 39 -0.38 -3.10 6.50
CA SER A 39 0.53 -2.10 5.92
C SER A 39 2.00 -2.39 6.24
N ALA A 40 2.29 -2.87 7.45
CA ALA A 40 3.63 -3.31 7.81
C ALA A 40 4.07 -4.54 6.98
N ALA A 41 3.17 -5.51 6.77
CA ALA A 41 3.44 -6.68 5.92
C ALA A 41 3.73 -6.25 4.47
N VAL A 42 2.91 -5.37 3.88
CA VAL A 42 3.13 -4.83 2.53
C VAL A 42 4.47 -4.10 2.45
N PHE A 43 4.75 -3.23 3.42
CA PHE A 43 5.99 -2.45 3.47
C PHE A 43 7.23 -3.34 3.49
N VAL A 44 7.25 -4.32 4.39
CA VAL A 44 8.38 -5.26 4.53
C VAL A 44 8.49 -6.15 3.29
N ALA A 45 7.38 -6.68 2.76
CA ALA A 45 7.38 -7.51 1.55
C ALA A 45 7.93 -6.73 0.34
N THR A 46 7.48 -5.48 0.15
CA THR A 46 7.96 -4.62 -0.95
C THR A 46 9.45 -4.32 -0.80
N LEU A 47 9.90 -4.00 0.40
CA LEU A 47 11.30 -3.67 0.65
C LEU A 47 12.23 -4.89 0.42
N LEU A 48 11.90 -6.06 1.00
CA LEU A 48 12.72 -7.26 0.86
C LEU A 48 12.74 -7.76 -0.59
N SER A 49 11.58 -7.78 -1.27
CA SER A 49 11.53 -8.17 -2.68
C SER A 49 12.32 -7.21 -3.57
N ALA A 50 12.25 -5.89 -3.34
CA ALA A 50 13.02 -4.91 -4.09
C ALA A 50 14.54 -5.12 -3.96
N ILE A 51 15.04 -5.42 -2.76
CA ILE A 51 16.46 -5.70 -2.52
C ILE A 51 16.91 -6.93 -3.32
N VAL A 52 16.18 -8.04 -3.18
CA VAL A 52 16.56 -9.31 -3.82
C VAL A 52 16.43 -9.24 -5.35
N ILE A 53 15.35 -8.67 -5.87
CA ILE A 53 15.12 -8.53 -7.31
C ILE A 53 16.18 -7.62 -7.94
N SER A 54 16.51 -6.50 -7.28
CA SER A 54 17.55 -5.60 -7.77
C SER A 54 18.93 -6.25 -7.80
N GLY A 55 19.25 -7.10 -6.82
CA GLY A 55 20.49 -7.91 -6.82
C GLY A 55 20.51 -8.95 -7.93
N LEU A 56 19.39 -9.61 -8.20
CA LEU A 56 19.25 -10.66 -9.21
C LEU A 56 18.98 -10.15 -10.63
N ARG A 57 18.74 -8.85 -10.83
CA ARG A 57 18.31 -8.26 -12.11
C ARG A 57 19.16 -8.62 -13.33
N LYS A 58 20.49 -8.86 -13.13
CA LYS A 58 21.42 -9.23 -14.21
C LYS A 58 21.33 -10.70 -14.59
N VAL A 59 20.78 -11.53 -13.73
CA VAL A 59 20.70 -12.98 -13.89
C VAL A 59 19.35 -13.41 -14.45
N ILE A 60 18.30 -12.63 -14.17
CA ILE A 60 16.94 -12.96 -14.58
C ILE A 60 16.71 -12.56 -16.04
N PRO A 61 16.43 -13.52 -16.95
CA PRO A 61 16.10 -13.22 -18.33
C PRO A 61 14.73 -12.51 -18.44
N ASN A 62 14.58 -11.57 -19.36
CA ASN A 62 13.35 -10.77 -19.54
C ASN A 62 12.08 -11.61 -19.73
N ARG A 63 12.19 -12.82 -20.29
CA ARG A 63 11.05 -13.73 -20.51
C ARG A 63 10.45 -14.29 -19.20
N PHE A 64 11.23 -14.31 -18.13
CA PHE A 64 10.86 -14.92 -16.85
C PHE A 64 10.71 -13.90 -15.72
N HIS A 65 10.67 -12.59 -15.99
CA HIS A 65 10.49 -11.56 -14.98
C HIS A 65 9.25 -11.80 -14.14
N LEU A 66 8.07 -11.94 -14.78
CA LEU A 66 6.80 -12.10 -14.08
C LEU A 66 6.77 -13.31 -13.13
N PRO A 67 7.07 -14.54 -13.58
CA PRO A 67 7.02 -15.70 -12.67
C PRO A 67 8.07 -15.67 -11.58
N ILE A 68 9.28 -15.16 -11.85
CA ILE A 68 10.34 -15.10 -10.86
C ILE A 68 10.05 -14.03 -9.81
N TYR A 69 9.54 -12.86 -10.21
CA TYR A 69 9.18 -11.80 -9.26
C TYR A 69 8.03 -12.23 -8.35
N LEU A 70 6.99 -12.87 -8.90
CA LEU A 70 5.91 -13.43 -8.09
C LEU A 70 6.42 -14.47 -7.11
N LEU A 71 7.35 -15.34 -7.51
CA LEU A 71 7.94 -16.34 -6.64
C LEU A 71 8.70 -15.70 -5.47
N ILE A 72 9.52 -14.68 -5.75
CA ILE A 72 10.28 -13.95 -4.74
C ILE A 72 9.33 -13.23 -3.77
N ILE A 73 8.30 -12.56 -4.29
CA ILE A 73 7.31 -11.86 -3.47
C ILE A 73 6.56 -12.85 -2.59
N THR A 74 6.09 -13.98 -3.16
CA THR A 74 5.37 -15.02 -2.40
C THR A 74 6.24 -15.61 -1.31
N LEU A 75 7.52 -15.85 -1.57
CA LEU A 75 8.48 -16.33 -0.56
C LEU A 75 8.53 -15.38 0.64
N PHE A 76 8.70 -14.07 0.40
CA PHE A 76 8.76 -13.11 1.50
C PHE A 76 7.42 -12.95 2.22
N VAL A 77 6.30 -12.97 1.50
CA VAL A 77 4.97 -12.94 2.11
C VAL A 77 4.76 -14.14 3.02
N SER A 78 5.14 -15.35 2.59
CA SER A 78 5.04 -16.55 3.42
C SER A 78 5.91 -16.47 4.69
N VAL A 79 7.13 -15.93 4.57
CA VAL A 79 7.99 -15.71 5.75
C VAL A 79 7.36 -14.69 6.71
N ILE A 80 6.82 -13.59 6.18
CA ILE A 80 6.14 -12.57 6.98
C ILE A 80 4.92 -13.15 7.67
N GLU A 81 4.13 -13.99 6.98
CA GLU A 81 2.96 -14.68 7.53
C GLU A 81 3.33 -15.52 8.74
N VAL A 82 4.34 -16.39 8.62
CA VAL A 82 4.84 -17.22 9.73
C VAL A 82 5.33 -16.38 10.91
N VAL A 83 6.07 -15.31 10.64
CA VAL A 83 6.55 -14.41 11.70
C VAL A 83 5.36 -13.71 12.38
N MET A 84 4.39 -13.23 11.62
CA MET A 84 3.21 -12.56 12.18
C MET A 84 2.32 -13.54 12.96
N GLU A 85 2.16 -14.77 12.51
CA GLU A 85 1.44 -15.83 13.27
C GLU A 85 2.09 -16.10 14.62
N THR A 86 3.42 -16.09 14.67
CA THR A 86 4.17 -16.37 15.90
C THR A 86 4.09 -15.20 16.90
N TYR A 87 4.24 -13.97 16.44
CA TYR A 87 4.36 -12.80 17.33
C TYR A 87 3.06 -12.00 17.46
N PHE A 88 2.18 -12.03 16.45
CA PHE A 88 0.96 -11.23 16.39
C PHE A 88 -0.28 -12.04 15.96
N PRO A 89 -0.60 -13.18 16.63
CA PRO A 89 -1.67 -14.07 16.19
C PRO A 89 -3.05 -13.39 16.13
N ILE A 90 -3.31 -12.42 16.99
CA ILE A 90 -4.56 -11.64 16.98
C ILE A 90 -4.73 -10.88 15.67
N VAL A 91 -3.67 -10.25 15.20
CA VAL A 91 -3.67 -9.48 13.95
C VAL A 91 -3.85 -10.40 12.75
N VAL A 92 -3.16 -11.55 12.72
CA VAL A 92 -3.30 -12.55 11.65
C VAL A 92 -4.72 -13.09 11.57
N ASN A 93 -5.35 -13.39 12.70
CA ASN A 93 -6.76 -13.82 12.74
C ASN A 93 -7.72 -12.74 12.19
N MET A 94 -7.43 -11.46 12.41
CA MET A 94 -8.22 -10.34 11.83
C MET A 94 -8.00 -10.21 10.32
N LEU A 95 -6.79 -10.44 9.83
CA LEU A 95 -6.43 -10.37 8.42
C LEU A 95 -6.93 -11.58 7.62
N GLY A 96 -6.93 -12.75 8.24
CA GLY A 96 -7.36 -14.00 7.60
C GLY A 96 -6.62 -14.26 6.27
N ALA A 97 -7.35 -14.74 5.27
CA ALA A 97 -6.80 -15.05 3.95
C ALA A 97 -6.23 -13.85 3.17
N HIS A 98 -6.50 -12.62 3.63
CA HIS A 98 -6.01 -11.43 2.94
C HIS A 98 -4.50 -11.24 3.07
N LEU A 99 -3.88 -11.79 4.12
CA LEU A 99 -2.43 -11.75 4.29
C LEU A 99 -1.73 -12.62 3.23
N ALA A 100 -2.17 -13.85 3.03
CA ALA A 100 -1.65 -14.74 1.98
C ALA A 100 -1.87 -14.14 0.57
N ALA A 101 -3.01 -13.52 0.36
CA ALA A 101 -3.36 -12.89 -0.91
C ALA A 101 -2.51 -11.65 -1.24
N LEU A 102 -1.73 -11.12 -0.28
CA LEU A 102 -0.73 -10.08 -0.53
C LEU A 102 0.31 -10.50 -1.58
N SER A 103 0.61 -11.80 -1.70
CA SER A 103 1.56 -12.34 -2.68
C SER A 103 1.22 -11.99 -4.13
N VAL A 104 -0.07 -11.83 -4.45
CA VAL A 104 -0.57 -11.44 -5.78
C VAL A 104 -0.97 -9.96 -5.83
N SER A 105 -0.64 -9.18 -4.82
CA SER A 105 -0.93 -7.74 -4.78
C SER A 105 -0.11 -6.98 -5.83
N ALA A 106 -0.76 -6.04 -6.50
CA ALA A 106 -0.09 -5.20 -7.49
C ALA A 106 0.98 -4.26 -6.89
N VAL A 107 0.93 -3.97 -5.58
CA VAL A 107 1.87 -3.02 -4.94
C VAL A 107 3.31 -3.54 -4.95
N PRO A 108 3.65 -4.69 -4.33
CA PRO A 108 5.00 -5.21 -4.36
C PRO A 108 5.43 -5.65 -5.75
N TYR A 109 4.52 -6.20 -6.56
CA TYR A 109 4.83 -6.65 -7.93
C TYR A 109 5.25 -5.50 -8.83
N ARG A 110 4.53 -4.39 -8.79
CA ARG A 110 4.84 -3.23 -9.61
C ARG A 110 6.17 -2.58 -9.24
N ASP A 111 6.44 -2.41 -7.95
CA ASP A 111 7.73 -1.88 -7.49
C ASP A 111 8.88 -2.79 -7.93
N ALA A 112 8.64 -4.10 -7.93
CA ALA A 112 9.59 -5.10 -8.43
C ALA A 112 9.87 -4.94 -9.94
N GLU A 113 8.84 -4.77 -10.77
CA GLU A 113 8.97 -4.70 -12.22
C GLU A 113 9.47 -3.35 -12.71
N ASP A 114 8.84 -2.25 -12.26
CA ASP A 114 9.12 -0.91 -12.77
C ASP A 114 10.45 -0.35 -12.25
N VAL A 115 10.84 -0.71 -11.03
CA VAL A 115 11.98 -0.10 -10.36
C VAL A 115 13.08 -1.09 -10.05
N ALA A 116 12.79 -2.16 -9.31
CA ALA A 116 13.82 -3.07 -8.82
C ALA A 116 14.48 -3.86 -9.95
N GLY A 117 13.73 -4.29 -10.95
CA GLY A 117 14.24 -5.00 -12.13
C GLY A 117 15.11 -4.13 -13.05
N SER A 118 14.93 -2.82 -13.03
CA SER A 118 15.60 -1.89 -13.96
C SER A 118 16.71 -1.04 -13.33
N ASN A 119 16.68 -0.82 -12.00
CA ASN A 119 17.54 0.12 -11.31
C ASN A 119 18.53 -0.55 -10.33
N PRO A 120 19.65 0.12 -9.97
CA PRO A 120 20.56 -0.35 -8.93
C PRO A 120 19.88 -0.40 -7.55
N GLU A 121 20.40 -1.25 -6.68
CA GLU A 121 19.84 -1.52 -5.34
C GLU A 121 19.49 -0.25 -4.54
N ARG A 122 20.37 0.75 -4.54
CA ARG A 122 20.14 2.01 -3.81
C ARG A 122 18.88 2.73 -4.29
N THR A 123 18.63 2.73 -5.59
CA THR A 123 17.44 3.37 -6.18
C THR A 123 16.21 2.52 -5.91
N ALA A 124 16.32 1.19 -6.04
CA ALA A 124 15.24 0.25 -5.76
C ALA A 124 14.77 0.35 -4.30
N VAL A 125 15.69 0.30 -3.35
CA VAL A 125 15.39 0.44 -1.91
C VAL A 125 14.75 1.80 -1.60
N LYS A 126 15.27 2.89 -2.16
CA LYS A 126 14.71 4.21 -1.96
C LYS A 126 13.27 4.29 -2.46
N THR A 127 12.99 3.79 -3.64
CA THR A 127 11.63 3.80 -4.21
C THR A 127 10.69 2.88 -3.43
N ALA A 128 11.16 1.70 -3.02
CA ALA A 128 10.39 0.78 -2.18
C ALA A 128 10.00 1.42 -0.83
N LEU A 129 10.92 2.17 -0.20
CA LEU A 129 10.63 2.94 1.01
C LEU A 129 9.59 4.05 0.76
N GLU A 130 9.71 4.78 -0.34
CA GLU A 130 8.76 5.84 -0.71
C GLU A 130 7.38 5.26 -1.04
N THR A 131 7.31 4.21 -1.85
CA THR A 131 6.06 3.55 -2.25
C THR A 131 5.38 2.87 -1.07
N GLY A 132 6.14 2.07 -0.32
CA GLY A 132 5.62 1.37 0.86
C GLY A 132 5.21 2.33 1.99
N GLY A 133 5.98 3.40 2.21
CA GLY A 133 5.65 4.43 3.20
C GLY A 133 4.39 5.21 2.82
N LEU A 134 4.25 5.60 1.55
CA LEU A 134 3.05 6.26 1.04
C LEU A 134 1.82 5.34 1.13
N PHE A 135 1.99 4.06 0.78
CA PHE A 135 0.94 3.07 0.92
C PHE A 135 0.48 2.93 2.38
N THR A 136 1.43 2.78 3.31
CA THR A 136 1.15 2.71 4.76
C THR A 136 0.37 3.93 5.24
N LEU A 137 0.79 5.13 4.84
CA LEU A 137 0.11 6.37 5.21
C LEU A 137 -1.35 6.39 4.72
N ILE A 138 -1.57 6.04 3.46
CA ILE A 138 -2.92 6.00 2.88
C ILE A 138 -3.77 4.95 3.59
N MET A 139 -3.21 3.76 3.88
CA MET A 139 -3.91 2.69 4.60
C MET A 139 -4.35 3.14 5.99
N VAL A 140 -3.46 3.77 6.75
CA VAL A 140 -3.76 4.26 8.11
C VAL A 140 -4.85 5.33 8.07
N ILE A 141 -4.78 6.28 7.13
CA ILE A 141 -5.81 7.33 6.98
C ILE A 141 -7.18 6.69 6.65
N CYS A 142 -7.21 5.78 5.69
CA CYS A 142 -8.46 5.10 5.32
C CYS A 142 -9.02 4.24 6.46
N ALA A 143 -8.16 3.54 7.20
CA ALA A 143 -8.58 2.73 8.34
C ALA A 143 -9.11 3.60 9.49
N LEU A 144 -8.48 4.72 9.79
CA LEU A 144 -8.95 5.69 10.78
C LEU A 144 -10.37 6.19 10.43
N ILE A 145 -10.58 6.62 9.19
CA ILE A 145 -11.89 7.09 8.72
C ILE A 145 -12.92 5.96 8.83
N ARG A 146 -12.53 4.76 8.42
CA ARG A 146 -13.42 3.59 8.39
C ARG A 146 -13.79 3.10 9.79
N GLU A 147 -12.84 3.02 10.71
CA GLU A 147 -13.08 2.59 12.08
C GLU A 147 -13.94 3.61 12.83
N THR A 148 -13.65 4.91 12.66
CA THR A 148 -14.42 5.97 13.35
C THR A 148 -15.86 6.08 12.83
N LEU A 149 -16.05 6.14 11.50
CA LEU A 149 -17.37 6.34 10.90
C LEU A 149 -18.17 5.03 10.73
N GLY A 150 -17.49 3.90 10.55
CA GLY A 150 -18.13 2.61 10.33
C GLY A 150 -18.46 1.87 11.63
N ASN A 151 -17.47 1.73 12.51
CA ASN A 151 -17.63 0.98 13.76
C ASN A 151 -18.00 1.87 14.96
N GLY A 152 -17.78 3.20 14.88
CA GLY A 152 -17.92 4.09 16.03
C GLY A 152 -16.92 3.78 17.14
N SER A 153 -15.77 3.20 16.77
CA SER A 153 -14.68 2.83 17.67
C SER A 153 -13.37 3.44 17.20
N LEU A 154 -12.41 3.55 18.08
CA LEU A 154 -11.04 3.89 17.77
C LEU A 154 -10.11 2.91 18.52
N TRP A 155 -9.24 2.21 17.79
CA TRP A 155 -8.35 1.20 18.34
C TRP A 155 -9.09 0.05 19.06
N GLY A 156 -10.30 -0.30 18.59
CA GLY A 156 -11.16 -1.31 19.20
C GLY A 156 -11.85 -0.85 20.49
N ILE A 157 -11.72 0.42 20.89
CA ILE A 157 -12.42 1.02 22.03
C ILE A 157 -13.66 1.74 21.48
N SER A 158 -14.84 1.31 21.90
CA SER A 158 -16.10 1.94 21.48
C SER A 158 -16.25 3.34 22.09
N ILE A 159 -16.58 4.32 21.25
CA ILE A 159 -16.82 5.69 21.67
C ILE A 159 -18.35 5.91 21.64
N PRO A 160 -19.02 6.10 22.81
CA PRO A 160 -20.48 6.17 22.86
C PRO A 160 -21.11 7.22 21.95
N ILE A 161 -20.46 8.38 21.83
CA ILE A 161 -20.95 9.51 21.00
C ILE A 161 -20.95 9.16 19.50
N LEU A 162 -20.00 8.32 19.04
CA LEU A 162 -19.90 7.92 17.63
C LEU A 162 -20.80 6.71 17.29
N GLN A 163 -21.24 5.96 18.28
CA GLN A 163 -22.10 4.79 18.05
C GLN A 163 -23.47 5.16 17.49
N ASP A 164 -24.01 6.32 17.87
CA ASP A 164 -25.31 6.81 17.38
C ASP A 164 -25.27 7.24 15.90
N TYR A 165 -24.09 7.60 15.39
CA TYR A 165 -23.89 8.07 14.02
C TYR A 165 -23.18 7.06 13.12
N ARG A 166 -22.98 5.81 13.55
CA ARG A 166 -22.28 4.80 12.78
C ARG A 166 -22.99 4.45 11.48
N VAL A 167 -22.26 4.44 10.40
CA VAL A 167 -22.72 4.01 9.08
C VAL A 167 -22.19 2.60 8.81
N SER A 168 -22.99 1.58 9.16
CA SER A 168 -22.59 0.16 9.01
C SER A 168 -22.21 -0.23 7.58
N ALA A 169 -22.69 0.49 6.56
CA ALA A 169 -22.29 0.26 5.16
C ALA A 169 -20.78 0.51 4.91
N LEU A 170 -20.12 1.33 5.75
CA LEU A 170 -18.69 1.62 5.63
C LEU A 170 -17.79 0.52 6.19
N THR A 171 -18.31 -0.41 7.00
CA THR A 171 -17.54 -1.53 7.54
C THR A 171 -17.31 -2.63 6.50
N GLY A 172 -18.19 -2.74 5.51
CA GLY A 172 -18.07 -3.72 4.42
C GLY A 172 -16.97 -3.37 3.41
N ALA A 173 -16.69 -4.30 2.50
CA ALA A 173 -15.70 -4.11 1.43
C ALA A 173 -16.05 -2.89 0.56
N PHE A 174 -17.31 -2.67 0.23
CA PHE A 174 -17.80 -1.52 -0.53
C PHE A 174 -17.42 -0.18 0.14
N GLY A 175 -17.61 -0.08 1.47
CA GLY A 175 -17.24 1.12 2.22
C GLY A 175 -15.74 1.41 2.16
N GLY A 176 -14.88 0.37 2.21
CA GLY A 176 -13.44 0.52 2.04
C GLY A 176 -13.05 1.14 0.71
N TYR A 177 -13.63 0.66 -0.40
CA TYR A 177 -13.39 1.23 -1.73
C TYR A 177 -13.89 2.67 -1.88
N LEU A 178 -15.05 2.97 -1.29
CA LEU A 178 -15.63 4.32 -1.32
C LEU A 178 -14.73 5.32 -0.59
N ILE A 179 -14.29 4.98 0.62
CA ILE A 179 -13.37 5.82 1.40
C ILE A 179 -12.04 6.00 0.65
N LEU A 180 -11.51 4.92 0.09
CA LEU A 180 -10.30 4.98 -0.72
C LEU A 180 -10.45 5.97 -1.88
N ALA A 181 -11.57 5.89 -2.62
CA ALA A 181 -11.84 6.80 -3.74
C ALA A 181 -11.90 8.27 -3.28
N VAL A 182 -12.54 8.54 -2.15
CA VAL A 182 -12.63 9.90 -1.58
C VAL A 182 -11.26 10.41 -1.14
N VAL A 183 -10.46 9.59 -0.46
CA VAL A 183 -9.09 9.94 -0.03
C VAL A 183 -8.21 10.23 -1.25
N PHE A 184 -8.28 9.42 -2.30
CA PHE A 184 -7.54 9.68 -3.55
C PHE A 184 -8.01 10.95 -4.25
N ALA A 185 -9.31 11.19 -4.32
CA ALA A 185 -9.84 12.44 -4.90
C ALA A 185 -9.35 13.67 -4.12
N ALA A 186 -9.32 13.59 -2.78
CA ALA A 186 -8.79 14.66 -1.94
C ALA A 186 -7.29 14.89 -2.18
N ILE A 187 -6.47 13.83 -2.18
CA ILE A 187 -5.02 13.95 -2.47
C ILE A 187 -4.78 14.56 -3.85
N ARG A 188 -5.54 14.15 -4.86
CA ARG A 188 -5.44 14.68 -6.22
C ARG A 188 -5.83 16.16 -6.30
N SER A 189 -6.89 16.55 -5.62
CA SER A 189 -7.37 17.94 -5.57
C SER A 189 -6.35 18.87 -4.91
N VAL A 190 -5.75 18.45 -3.81
CA VAL A 190 -4.70 19.19 -3.11
C VAL A 190 -3.49 19.38 -4.05
N LYS A 191 -3.08 18.33 -4.70
CA LYS A 191 -1.94 18.37 -5.64
C LYS A 191 -2.17 19.32 -6.81
N TRP A 192 -3.36 19.26 -7.39
CA TRP A 192 -3.72 20.16 -8.52
C TRP A 192 -3.63 21.63 -8.12
N LYS A 193 -4.12 21.99 -6.93
CA LYS A 193 -4.01 23.36 -6.39
C LYS A 193 -2.55 23.81 -6.22
N PHE A 194 -1.67 22.93 -5.74
CA PHE A 194 -0.24 23.25 -5.57
C PHE A 194 0.49 23.40 -6.91
N THR A 195 0.14 22.60 -7.92
CA THR A 195 0.75 22.69 -9.26
C THR A 195 0.27 23.95 -9.98
N ALA A 196 -1.02 24.25 -9.92
CA ALA A 196 -1.60 25.47 -10.51
C ALA A 196 -1.02 26.75 -9.87
N LYS A 197 -0.75 26.74 -8.56
CA LYS A 197 -0.12 27.89 -7.88
C LYS A 197 1.33 28.10 -8.34
N LYS A 198 2.11 27.03 -8.56
CA LYS A 198 3.49 27.13 -9.08
C LYS A 198 3.55 27.63 -10.52
N GLU A 199 2.59 27.28 -11.35
CA GLU A 199 2.51 27.76 -12.73
C GLU A 199 2.01 29.22 -12.80
N GLY A 200 1.21 29.67 -11.83
CA GLY A 200 0.77 31.06 -11.70
C GLY A 200 1.88 32.00 -11.18
N GLU A 201 2.81 31.50 -10.37
CA GLU A 201 3.96 32.28 -9.86
C GLU A 201 5.13 32.34 -10.86
N ALA A 202 5.10 31.51 -11.92
CA ALA A 202 6.14 31.46 -12.97
C ALA A 202 5.78 32.30 -14.23
N ARG A 203 4.63 32.97 -14.22
CA ARG A 203 4.20 33.92 -15.26
C ARG A 203 4.32 35.34 -14.75
#